data_9d40f236f30e0150f2a8327432ba7d36
#
_entry.id   9d40f236f30e0150f2a8327432ba7d36
#
_cell.length_a   1.000
_cell.length_b   1.000
_cell.length_c   1.000
_cell.angle_alpha   90.00
_cell.angle_beta   90.00
_cell.angle_gamma   90.00
#
_symmetry.space_group_name_H-M   'P 1'
#
loop_
_entity.id
_entity.type
_entity.pdbx_description
1 polymer ?
#
loop_
_entity_poly.entity_id
_entity_poly.type
_entity_poly.pdbx_seq_one_letter_code
_entity_poly.pdbx_strand_id
1 'polypeptide(L)'
;MFKKTLLWILIMVPLFSEAQNKGCAIVGASMETTLFNTISRDLQIDTSTILRNKTIVNVIDISYVSKLYARSLAKIDYEIAMAQGKATIPESAYFDSYYENHTQSLIAKYIYINKEMKRNVFIASSLMNKDECSVRFNGYITLSREF
;
A
#
# COMPACT_ATOMS: atom_id res chain seq x y z
N MET A 1 -36.75 -44.64 -23.00
CA MET A 1 -36.34 -43.24 -23.28
C MET A 1 -35.83 -42.60 -21.99
N PHE A 2 -34.52 -42.65 -21.75
CA PHE A 2 -33.91 -42.02 -20.59
C PHE A 2 -33.44 -40.63 -20.99
N LYS A 3 -34.09 -39.56 -20.46
CA LYS A 3 -33.66 -38.16 -20.58
C LYS A 3 -32.48 -37.95 -19.62
N LYS A 4 -31.27 -37.79 -20.14
CA LYS A 4 -30.10 -37.32 -19.39
C LYS A 4 -30.21 -35.83 -19.18
N THR A 5 -30.60 -35.41 -18.00
CA THR A 5 -30.51 -34.02 -17.55
C THR A 5 -29.06 -33.74 -17.16
N LEU A 6 -28.37 -32.97 -18.00
CA LEU A 6 -26.99 -32.48 -17.75
C LEU A 6 -27.08 -31.30 -16.77
N LEU A 7 -26.67 -31.55 -15.51
CA LEU A 7 -26.63 -30.52 -14.46
C LEU A 7 -25.35 -29.71 -14.65
N TRP A 8 -25.48 -28.49 -15.17
CA TRP A 8 -24.39 -27.52 -15.23
C TRP A 8 -24.17 -26.91 -13.83
N ILE A 9 -23.12 -27.38 -13.15
CA ILE A 9 -22.65 -26.73 -11.91
C ILE A 9 -21.84 -25.50 -12.33
N LEU A 10 -22.45 -24.33 -12.20
CA LEU A 10 -21.74 -23.05 -12.30
C LEU A 10 -20.82 -22.90 -11.08
N ILE A 11 -19.52 -23.12 -11.28
CA ILE A 11 -18.50 -22.80 -10.26
C ILE A 11 -18.34 -21.27 -10.27
N MET A 12 -19.02 -20.60 -9.35
CA MET A 12 -18.73 -19.19 -9.04
C MET A 12 -17.41 -19.12 -8.29
N VAL A 13 -16.34 -18.81 -9.00
CA VAL A 13 -15.05 -18.43 -8.39
C VAL A 13 -15.19 -17.02 -7.81
N PRO A 14 -14.93 -16.79 -6.52
CA PRO A 14 -14.99 -15.44 -5.96
C PRO A 14 -13.81 -14.59 -6.48
N LEU A 15 -14.12 -13.68 -7.41
CA LEU A 15 -13.17 -12.68 -7.96
C LEU A 15 -13.01 -11.44 -7.04
N PHE A 16 -13.33 -11.56 -5.73
CA PHE A 16 -13.45 -10.38 -4.84
C PHE A 16 -12.15 -9.88 -4.20
N SER A 17 -11.07 -10.64 -4.25
CA SER A 17 -9.84 -10.30 -3.48
C SER A 17 -9.00 -9.20 -4.12
N GLU A 18 -8.88 -9.13 -5.44
CA GLU A 18 -8.01 -8.14 -6.11
C GLU A 18 -8.58 -6.71 -6.15
N ALA A 19 -9.91 -6.57 -6.19
CA ALA A 19 -10.55 -5.25 -6.27
C ALA A 19 -10.39 -4.45 -4.96
N GLN A 20 -10.42 -5.12 -3.81
CA GLN A 20 -10.29 -4.50 -2.50
C GLN A 20 -8.85 -3.97 -2.28
N ASN A 21 -7.85 -4.71 -2.72
CA ASN A 21 -6.44 -4.34 -2.55
C ASN A 21 -6.02 -3.14 -3.43
N LYS A 22 -6.59 -3.00 -4.63
CA LYS A 22 -6.37 -1.81 -5.48
C LYS A 22 -6.97 -0.55 -4.88
N GLY A 23 -8.04 -0.66 -4.09
CA GLY A 23 -8.66 0.45 -3.38
C GLY A 23 -7.74 1.12 -2.36
N CYS A 24 -6.73 0.41 -1.86
CA CYS A 24 -5.76 0.97 -0.92
C CYS A 24 -4.76 1.96 -1.55
N ALA A 25 -4.65 2.01 -2.89
CA ALA A 25 -3.78 2.95 -3.60
C ALA A 25 -4.52 4.22 -4.07
N ILE A 26 -5.84 4.27 -4.05
CA ILE A 26 -6.60 5.41 -4.59
C ILE A 26 -6.30 6.71 -3.84
N VAL A 27 -6.63 7.83 -4.48
CA VAL A 27 -6.54 9.17 -3.87
C VAL A 27 -7.41 9.22 -2.62
N GLY A 28 -6.84 9.68 -1.51
CA GLY A 28 -7.49 9.73 -0.21
C GLY A 28 -7.36 8.46 0.65
N ALA A 29 -6.86 7.35 0.10
CA ALA A 29 -6.50 6.18 0.90
C ALA A 29 -5.23 6.45 1.74
N SER A 30 -4.99 5.61 2.75
CA SER A 30 -3.91 5.82 3.74
C SER A 30 -2.52 5.96 3.10
N MET A 31 -2.19 5.15 2.10
CA MET A 31 -0.89 5.24 1.43
C MET A 31 -0.74 6.57 0.68
N GLU A 32 -1.75 6.97 -0.11
CA GLU A 32 -1.70 8.23 -0.85
C GLU A 32 -1.69 9.43 0.08
N THR A 33 -2.47 9.42 1.15
CA THR A 33 -2.50 10.50 2.15
C THR A 33 -1.14 10.64 2.85
N THR A 34 -0.51 9.52 3.20
CA THR A 34 0.83 9.55 3.80
C THR A 34 1.87 10.08 2.80
N LEU A 35 1.84 9.62 1.54
CA LEU A 35 2.70 10.15 0.48
C LEU A 35 2.52 11.66 0.32
N PHE A 36 1.26 12.13 0.20
CA PHE A 36 0.92 13.53 -0.01
C PHE A 36 1.48 14.44 1.10
N ASN A 37 1.32 14.03 2.36
CA ASN A 37 1.86 14.75 3.52
C ASN A 37 3.39 14.69 3.55
N THR A 38 3.97 13.55 3.18
CA THR A 38 5.42 13.35 3.22
C THR A 38 6.13 14.19 2.16
N ILE A 39 5.63 14.23 0.92
CA ILE A 39 6.22 15.07 -0.15
C ILE A 39 6.06 16.56 0.14
N SER A 40 4.96 16.98 0.79
CA SER A 40 4.80 18.38 1.23
C SER A 40 5.89 18.77 2.21
N ARG A 41 6.14 17.93 3.21
CA ARG A 41 7.14 18.18 4.24
C ARG A 41 8.58 18.07 3.71
N ASP A 42 8.90 16.97 3.04
CA ASP A 42 10.27 16.61 2.67
C ASP A 42 10.77 17.41 1.45
N LEU A 43 9.87 17.71 0.53
CA LEU A 43 10.19 18.43 -0.71
C LEU A 43 9.70 19.89 -0.70
N GLN A 44 9.05 20.33 0.37
CA GLN A 44 8.47 21.68 0.52
C GLN A 44 7.50 22.05 -0.62
N ILE A 45 6.74 21.04 -1.11
CA ILE A 45 5.74 21.24 -2.14
C ILE A 45 4.51 21.91 -1.51
N ASP A 46 4.07 23.03 -2.10
CA ASP A 46 2.79 23.64 -1.74
C ASP A 46 1.63 22.81 -2.26
N THR A 47 1.10 21.95 -1.40
CA THR A 47 0.00 21.03 -1.72
C THR A 47 -1.31 21.74 -2.04
N SER A 48 -1.47 23.03 -1.66
CA SER A 48 -2.66 23.83 -2.02
C SER A 48 -2.77 24.10 -3.52
N THR A 49 -1.66 23.97 -4.24
CA THR A 49 -1.61 24.12 -5.70
C THR A 49 -1.98 22.85 -6.45
N ILE A 50 -1.97 21.68 -5.78
CA ILE A 50 -2.23 20.39 -6.40
C ILE A 50 -3.74 20.20 -6.63
N LEU A 51 -4.09 19.85 -7.86
CA LEU A 51 -5.44 19.43 -8.24
C LEU A 51 -5.61 17.94 -7.88
N ARG A 52 -5.87 17.66 -6.59
CA ARG A 52 -5.88 16.29 -6.08
C ARG A 52 -6.88 15.37 -6.78
N ASN A 53 -8.01 15.92 -7.23
CA ASN A 53 -9.01 15.21 -8.04
C ASN A 53 -8.55 14.84 -9.46
N LYS A 54 -7.43 15.40 -9.93
CA LYS A 54 -6.79 15.07 -11.21
C LYS A 54 -5.58 14.15 -11.06
N THR A 55 -5.28 13.71 -9.85
CA THR A 55 -4.17 12.77 -9.61
C THR A 55 -4.43 11.45 -10.32
N ILE A 56 -3.43 10.98 -11.08
CA ILE A 56 -3.48 9.68 -11.75
C ILE A 56 -2.75 8.66 -10.89
N VAL A 57 -3.39 7.54 -10.62
CA VAL A 57 -2.84 6.45 -9.81
C VAL A 57 -2.77 5.18 -10.64
N ASN A 58 -1.59 4.55 -10.66
CA ASN A 58 -1.37 3.27 -11.32
C ASN A 58 -0.73 2.30 -10.31
N VAL A 59 -1.44 1.23 -9.94
CA VAL A 59 -0.86 0.14 -9.16
C VAL A 59 0.16 -0.59 -10.01
N ILE A 60 1.38 -0.73 -9.49
CA ILE A 60 2.50 -1.39 -10.18
C ILE A 60 2.57 -2.85 -9.74
N ASP A 61 2.50 -3.11 -8.43
CA ASP A 61 2.61 -4.45 -7.88
C ASP A 61 1.84 -4.59 -6.56
N ILE A 62 1.33 -5.80 -6.35
CA ILE A 62 0.79 -6.26 -5.06
C ILE A 62 1.31 -7.68 -4.86
N SER A 63 2.15 -7.86 -3.84
CA SER A 63 2.77 -9.16 -3.55
C SER A 63 2.81 -9.46 -2.05
N TYR A 64 2.71 -10.73 -1.68
CA TYR A 64 2.82 -11.13 -0.28
C TYR A 64 4.22 -10.88 0.27
N VAL A 65 4.28 -10.44 1.52
CA VAL A 65 5.54 -10.30 2.25
C VAL A 65 6.13 -11.69 2.48
N SER A 66 7.37 -11.91 2.04
CA SER A 66 8.06 -13.17 2.25
C SER A 66 8.44 -13.35 3.73
N LYS A 67 8.62 -14.61 4.16
CA LYS A 67 9.02 -14.92 5.53
C LYS A 67 10.34 -14.23 5.94
N LEU A 68 11.29 -14.15 5.01
CA LEU A 68 12.57 -13.47 5.27
C LEU A 68 12.37 -11.97 5.44
N TYR A 69 11.56 -11.35 4.60
CA TYR A 69 11.27 -9.92 4.68
C TYR A 69 10.47 -9.59 5.95
N ALA A 70 9.48 -10.40 6.31
CA ALA A 70 8.74 -10.25 7.57
C ALA A 70 9.65 -10.29 8.80
N ARG A 71 10.64 -11.20 8.82
CA ARG A 71 11.65 -11.24 9.90
C ARG A 71 12.50 -9.97 9.96
N SER A 72 12.92 -9.46 8.81
CA SER A 72 13.71 -8.22 8.75
C SER A 72 12.94 -7.03 9.29
N LEU A 73 11.66 -6.91 8.91
CA LEU A 73 10.77 -5.85 9.41
C LEU A 73 10.51 -5.96 10.90
N ALA A 74 10.21 -7.17 11.40
CA ALA A 74 9.98 -7.43 12.81
C ALA A 74 11.19 -7.04 13.67
N LYS A 75 12.39 -7.42 13.23
CA LYS A 75 13.63 -7.06 13.91
C LYS A 75 13.82 -5.54 13.98
N ILE A 76 13.65 -4.84 12.87
CA ILE A 76 13.79 -3.37 12.82
C ILE A 76 12.80 -2.70 13.78
N ASP A 77 11.52 -3.10 13.74
CA ASP A 77 10.49 -2.48 14.58
C ASP A 77 10.70 -2.77 16.07
N TYR A 78 11.14 -4.00 16.39
CA TYR A 78 11.50 -4.36 17.75
C TYR A 78 12.70 -3.56 18.26
N GLU A 79 13.77 -3.43 17.46
CA GLU A 79 14.95 -2.63 17.82
C GLU A 79 14.60 -1.15 18.03
N ILE A 80 13.73 -0.59 17.18
CA ILE A 80 13.22 0.79 17.34
C ILE A 80 12.43 0.92 18.65
N ALA A 81 11.53 -0.03 18.92
CA ALA A 81 10.72 -0.02 20.15
C ALA A 81 11.60 -0.16 21.40
N MET A 82 12.63 -1.00 21.36
CA MET A 82 13.62 -1.15 22.43
C MET A 82 14.38 0.16 22.68
N ALA A 83 14.88 0.78 21.62
CA ALA A 83 15.61 2.05 21.71
C ALA A 83 14.76 3.20 22.30
N GLN A 84 13.44 3.14 22.09
CA GLN A 84 12.49 4.12 22.64
C GLN A 84 11.96 3.75 24.04
N GLY A 85 12.39 2.62 24.61
CA GLY A 85 11.86 2.09 25.89
C GLY A 85 10.39 1.69 25.79
N LYS A 86 9.88 1.36 24.58
CA LYS A 86 8.48 1.02 24.30
C LYS A 86 8.27 -0.45 23.91
N ALA A 87 9.29 -1.29 23.97
CA ALA A 87 9.18 -2.69 23.63
C ALA A 87 8.40 -3.44 24.72
N THR A 88 7.08 -3.53 24.56
CA THR A 88 6.16 -4.22 25.47
C THR A 88 5.82 -5.65 25.02
N ILE A 89 6.16 -5.98 23.77
CA ILE A 89 5.89 -7.28 23.15
C ILE A 89 7.19 -7.87 22.56
N PRO A 90 7.31 -9.20 22.48
CA PRO A 90 8.50 -9.85 21.93
C PRO A 90 8.62 -9.65 20.41
N GLU A 91 9.82 -9.81 19.86
CA GLU A 91 10.07 -9.72 18.40
C GLU A 91 9.18 -10.67 17.59
N SER A 92 8.87 -11.85 18.12
CA SER A 92 7.96 -12.81 17.46
C SER A 92 6.58 -12.24 17.21
N ALA A 93 6.04 -11.39 18.10
CA ALA A 93 4.74 -10.76 17.88
C ALA A 93 4.77 -9.74 16.73
N TYR A 94 5.88 -9.03 16.54
CA TYR A 94 6.08 -8.19 15.35
C TYR A 94 6.16 -9.05 14.08
N PHE A 95 6.86 -10.19 14.14
CA PHE A 95 6.92 -11.12 13.01
C PHE A 95 5.54 -11.65 12.62
N ASP A 96 4.74 -12.09 13.58
CA ASP A 96 3.40 -12.62 13.35
C ASP A 96 2.50 -11.56 12.70
N SER A 97 2.63 -10.28 13.09
CA SER A 97 1.87 -9.18 12.51
C SER A 97 2.16 -8.98 11.01
N TYR A 98 3.37 -9.30 10.55
CA TYR A 98 3.75 -9.20 9.14
C TYR A 98 3.52 -10.47 8.35
N TYR A 99 3.70 -11.64 8.95
CA TYR A 99 3.65 -12.92 8.23
C TYR A 99 2.32 -13.64 8.36
N GLU A 100 1.84 -13.86 9.58
CA GLU A 100 0.59 -14.60 9.83
C GLU A 100 -0.66 -13.81 9.40
N ASN A 101 -0.61 -12.49 9.41
CA ASN A 101 -1.71 -11.64 8.94
C ASN A 101 -1.74 -11.47 7.42
N HIS A 102 -0.98 -12.27 6.67
CA HIS A 102 -0.95 -12.24 5.21
C HIS A 102 -0.70 -10.84 4.64
N THR A 103 0.23 -10.11 5.24
CA THR A 103 0.58 -8.76 4.81
C THR A 103 1.10 -8.77 3.38
N GLN A 104 0.65 -7.79 2.60
CA GLN A 104 1.05 -7.57 1.22
C GLN A 104 1.81 -6.26 1.08
N SER A 105 2.81 -6.25 0.20
CA SER A 105 3.43 -5.03 -0.30
C SER A 105 2.56 -4.48 -1.43
N LEU A 106 2.22 -3.20 -1.34
CA LEU A 106 1.52 -2.44 -2.37
C LEU A 106 2.48 -1.39 -2.92
N ILE A 107 2.68 -1.37 -4.22
CA ILE A 107 3.51 -0.39 -4.93
C ILE A 107 2.63 0.31 -5.96
N ALA A 108 2.58 1.65 -5.91
CA ALA A 108 1.80 2.43 -6.84
C ALA A 108 2.55 3.69 -7.31
N LYS A 109 2.29 4.07 -8.56
CA LYS A 109 2.76 5.30 -9.18
C LYS A 109 1.68 6.36 -9.08
N TYR A 110 2.07 7.54 -8.60
CA TYR A 110 1.22 8.72 -8.48
C TYR A 110 1.74 9.83 -9.37
N ILE A 111 0.84 10.43 -10.16
CA ILE A 111 1.12 11.61 -10.97
C ILE A 111 0.25 12.73 -10.44
N TYR A 112 0.85 13.63 -9.67
CA TYR A 112 0.19 14.83 -9.19
C TYR A 112 0.27 15.93 -10.24
N ILE A 113 -0.82 16.66 -10.43
CA ILE A 113 -0.94 17.76 -11.40
C ILE A 113 -1.31 19.02 -10.60
N ASN A 114 -0.57 20.11 -10.83
CA ASN A 114 -0.87 21.39 -10.18
C ASN A 114 -1.79 22.30 -11.05
N LYS A 115 -2.14 23.46 -10.52
CA LYS A 115 -2.98 24.47 -11.21
C LYS A 115 -2.37 24.98 -12.51
N GLU A 116 -1.04 24.91 -12.66
CA GLU A 116 -0.31 25.30 -13.88
C GLU A 116 -0.15 24.11 -14.85
N MET A 117 -0.82 22.98 -14.59
CA MET A 117 -0.73 21.73 -15.37
C MET A 117 0.67 21.08 -15.40
N LYS A 118 1.56 21.46 -14.50
CA LYS A 118 2.85 20.82 -14.26
C LYS A 118 2.65 19.51 -13.49
N ARG A 119 3.61 18.59 -13.62
CA ARG A 119 3.50 17.22 -13.08
C ARG A 119 4.63 16.89 -12.14
N ASN A 120 4.29 16.28 -11.00
CA ASN A 120 5.23 15.57 -10.15
C ASN A 120 4.88 14.08 -10.16
N VAL A 121 5.87 13.22 -10.32
CA VAL A 121 5.68 11.77 -10.45
C VAL A 121 6.46 11.04 -9.36
N PHE A 122 5.74 10.24 -8.58
CA PHE A 122 6.30 9.45 -7.48
C PHE A 122 5.90 7.99 -7.62
N ILE A 123 6.75 7.09 -7.12
CA ILE A 123 6.38 5.71 -6.78
C ILE A 123 6.40 5.61 -5.26
N ALA A 124 5.30 5.16 -4.66
CA ALA A 124 5.21 4.91 -3.23
C ALA A 124 5.03 3.43 -2.95
N SER A 125 5.51 2.99 -1.80
CA SER A 125 5.34 1.65 -1.28
C SER A 125 4.76 1.67 0.13
N SER A 126 3.80 0.79 0.39
CA SER A 126 3.21 0.57 1.70
C SER A 126 2.95 -0.92 1.92
N LEU A 127 2.93 -1.34 3.17
CA LEU A 127 2.42 -2.65 3.55
C LEU A 127 0.95 -2.53 3.92
N MET A 128 0.14 -3.48 3.49
CA MET A 128 -1.28 -3.58 3.80
C MET A 128 -1.63 -5.00 4.22
N ASN A 129 -2.73 -5.18 4.93
CA ASN A 129 -3.32 -6.47 5.21
C ASN A 129 -4.83 -6.44 4.91
N LYS A 130 -5.55 -7.48 5.28
CA LYS A 130 -7.01 -7.57 5.06
C LYS A 130 -7.82 -6.51 5.81
N ASP A 131 -7.28 -5.95 6.89
CA ASP A 131 -7.99 -5.04 7.81
C ASP A 131 -7.54 -3.58 7.60
N GLU A 132 -6.30 -3.36 7.12
CA GLU A 132 -5.71 -2.03 7.01
C GLU A 132 -5.02 -1.80 5.67
N CYS A 133 -5.34 -0.66 5.04
CA CYS A 133 -4.71 -0.22 3.78
C CYS A 133 -3.26 0.27 3.94
N SER A 134 -2.79 0.55 5.16
CA SER A 134 -1.41 0.95 5.42
C SER A 134 -1.00 0.58 6.83
N VAL A 135 -0.49 -0.63 6.98
CA VAL A 135 0.16 -1.10 8.21
C VAL A 135 1.49 -0.36 8.41
N ARG A 136 2.21 -0.13 7.31
CA ARG A 136 3.50 0.55 7.30
C ARG A 136 3.73 1.25 5.96
N PHE A 137 4.03 2.54 5.99
CA PHE A 137 4.52 3.27 4.81
C PHE A 137 6.03 3.06 4.68
N ASN A 138 6.48 2.47 3.56
CA ASN A 138 7.90 2.16 3.33
C ASN A 138 8.67 3.33 2.70
N GLY A 139 7.97 4.37 2.23
CA GLY A 139 8.58 5.51 1.60
C GLY A 139 8.20 5.67 0.13
N TYR A 140 8.93 6.56 -0.55
CA TYR A 140 8.68 6.89 -1.95
C TYR A 140 9.97 7.17 -2.72
N ILE A 141 9.86 7.10 -4.05
CA ILE A 141 10.89 7.49 -5.01
C ILE A 141 10.32 8.61 -5.89
N THR A 142 11.08 9.70 -6.06
CA THR A 142 10.74 10.77 -7.01
C THR A 142 11.25 10.39 -8.40
N LEU A 143 10.33 10.28 -9.37
CA LEU A 143 10.67 10.00 -10.78
C LEU A 143 10.81 11.28 -11.60
N SER A 144 9.94 12.25 -11.33
CA SER A 144 9.95 13.55 -12.01
C SER A 144 9.39 14.62 -11.08
N ARG A 145 9.93 15.82 -11.18
CA ARG A 145 9.50 16.99 -10.43
C ARG A 145 9.54 18.24 -11.30
N GLU A 146 8.37 18.87 -11.50
CA GLU A 146 8.21 20.10 -12.27
C GLU A 146 7.76 21.30 -11.43
N PHE A 147 7.39 21.03 -10.16
CA PHE A 147 6.98 22.06 -9.21
C PHE A 147 7.31 21.68 -7.76
#